data_b7cf6dfc47322e8e2f1b9edb93d1e102
#
_entry.id   b7cf6dfc47322e8e2f1b9edb93d1e102
#
_cell.length_a   1.000
_cell.length_b   1.000
_cell.length_c   1.000
_cell.angle_alpha   90.00
_cell.angle_beta   90.00
_cell.angle_gamma   90.00
#
_symmetry.space_group_name_H-M   'P 1'
#
loop_
_entity.id
_entity.type
_entity.pdbx_description
1 polymer ?
#
loop_
_entity_poly.entity_id
_entity_poly.type
_entity_poly.pdbx_seq_one_letter_code
_entity_poly.pdbx_strand_id
1 'polypeptide(L)'
;MNLTSDVGFSWKFTDPIWLIKVDQVDSQLGIELRTEETMEHYFAVIHVHSYEVTKIKIPIKIDWWSTLLGIKGNQLIIGVYQNQRNPGPITLMRYDWKSNVILEEITNFQLHELTDTFIKGKVLKEEGFEFLEISLGEEKNMEEISLPTIFSSKSSAFDTVAAYLRRKNLEPKEEVAYLE
;
A
#
# COMPACT_ATOMS: atom_id res chain seq x y z
N MET A 1 23.88 -1.47 31.99
CA MET A 1 23.37 -2.32 30.89
C MET A 1 23.34 -1.47 29.65
N ASN A 2 24.29 -1.63 28.76
CA ASN A 2 24.27 -0.96 27.46
C ASN A 2 23.29 -1.71 26.58
N LEU A 3 22.11 -1.13 26.40
CA LEU A 3 21.21 -1.54 25.34
C LEU A 3 21.85 -1.09 24.03
N THR A 4 22.59 -1.99 23.38
CA THR A 4 22.89 -1.83 21.96
C THR A 4 21.58 -1.98 21.25
N SER A 5 21.01 -0.87 20.76
CA SER A 5 19.86 -0.91 19.86
C SER A 5 20.33 -1.62 18.59
N ASP A 6 19.95 -2.88 18.44
CA ASP A 6 20.15 -3.60 17.19
C ASP A 6 19.27 -2.94 16.15
N VAL A 7 19.89 -2.09 15.35
CA VAL A 7 19.27 -1.54 14.18
C VAL A 7 19.18 -2.64 13.15
N GLY A 8 18.02 -3.25 13.08
CA GLY A 8 17.81 -4.38 12.19
C GLY A 8 17.99 -4.02 10.71
N PHE A 9 17.52 -2.83 10.29
CA PHE A 9 17.54 -2.45 8.88
C PHE A 9 17.32 -0.95 8.70
N SER A 10 18.07 -0.34 7.77
CA SER A 10 17.89 1.05 7.35
C SER A 10 18.06 1.14 5.84
N TRP A 11 17.09 1.73 5.15
CA TRP A 11 17.16 1.98 3.72
C TRP A 11 16.91 3.45 3.41
N LYS A 12 17.73 4.04 2.55
CA LYS A 12 17.57 5.42 2.10
C LYS A 12 17.12 5.44 0.64
N PHE A 13 15.95 5.99 0.39
CA PHE A 13 15.50 6.29 -0.96
C PHE A 13 16.10 7.62 -1.43
N THR A 14 16.34 7.75 -2.73
CA THR A 14 16.76 9.01 -3.35
C THR A 14 15.62 10.00 -3.46
N ASP A 15 14.41 9.47 -3.57
CA ASP A 15 13.20 10.25 -3.78
C ASP A 15 12.34 10.28 -2.52
N PRO A 16 11.59 11.35 -2.31
CA PRO A 16 10.73 11.50 -1.15
C PRO A 16 9.72 10.36 -1.02
N ILE A 17 9.58 9.83 0.18
CA ILE A 17 8.51 8.87 0.49
C ILE A 17 7.22 9.65 0.68
N TRP A 18 6.22 9.33 -0.13
CA TRP A 18 4.91 9.95 -0.08
C TRP A 18 3.94 9.17 0.82
N LEU A 19 3.97 7.86 0.72
CA LEU A 19 3.05 6.99 1.46
C LEU A 19 3.67 5.63 1.71
N ILE A 20 3.32 5.01 2.85
CA ILE A 20 3.69 3.65 3.20
C ILE A 20 2.44 2.85 3.53
N LYS A 21 2.33 1.66 2.98
CA LYS A 21 1.30 0.66 3.29
C LYS A 21 1.96 -0.61 3.81
N VAL A 22 1.28 -1.28 4.73
CA VAL A 22 1.80 -2.47 5.41
C VAL A 22 0.95 -3.68 5.07
N ASP A 23 1.58 -4.74 4.58
CA ASP A 23 1.01 -6.08 4.58
C ASP A 23 1.61 -6.87 5.75
N GLN A 24 0.80 -7.05 6.79
CA GLN A 24 1.25 -7.77 7.99
C GLN A 24 1.38 -9.27 7.77
N VAL A 25 0.57 -9.84 6.90
CA VAL A 25 0.53 -11.28 6.64
C VAL A 25 1.81 -11.72 5.95
N ASP A 26 2.19 -11.02 4.89
CA ASP A 26 3.38 -11.33 4.10
C ASP A 26 4.62 -10.57 4.56
N SER A 27 4.50 -9.79 5.66
CA SER A 27 5.60 -9.01 6.24
C SER A 27 6.28 -8.10 5.22
N GLN A 28 5.47 -7.29 4.51
CA GLN A 28 5.93 -6.40 3.45
C GLN A 28 5.48 -4.97 3.70
N LEU A 29 6.27 -4.03 3.17
CA LEU A 29 5.94 -2.62 3.11
C LEU A 29 5.84 -2.20 1.64
N GLY A 30 4.68 -1.70 1.23
CA GLY A 30 4.52 -0.99 -0.03
C GLY A 30 4.81 0.48 0.18
N ILE A 31 5.68 1.04 -0.64
CA ILE A 31 6.13 2.42 -0.53
C ILE A 31 5.79 3.15 -1.82
N GLU A 32 5.19 4.31 -1.69
CA GLU A 32 4.95 5.24 -2.77
C GLU A 32 6.01 6.34 -2.73
N LEU A 33 6.67 6.56 -3.85
CA LEU A 33 7.76 7.52 -4.01
C LEU A 33 7.37 8.54 -5.08
N ARG A 34 7.59 9.82 -4.80
CA ARG A 34 7.27 10.92 -5.70
C ARG A 34 8.39 11.94 -5.77
N THR A 35 8.70 12.39 -6.97
CA THR A 35 9.62 13.49 -7.21
C THR A 35 8.87 14.65 -7.85
N GLU A 36 8.64 15.73 -7.11
CA GLU A 36 7.84 16.88 -7.57
C GLU A 36 8.49 17.59 -8.78
N GLU A 37 9.82 17.68 -8.78
CA GLU A 37 10.57 18.38 -9.83
C GLU A 37 10.41 17.72 -11.19
N THR A 38 10.35 16.40 -11.25
CA THR A 38 10.20 15.62 -12.49
C THR A 38 8.79 15.10 -12.71
N MET A 39 7.91 15.28 -11.74
CA MET A 39 6.57 14.67 -11.71
C MET A 39 6.63 13.15 -11.88
N GLU A 40 7.72 12.54 -11.43
CA GLU A 40 7.87 11.09 -11.44
C GLU A 40 7.19 10.47 -10.23
N HIS A 41 6.57 9.33 -10.47
CA HIS A 41 5.85 8.56 -9.49
C HIS A 41 6.15 7.07 -9.69
N TYR A 42 6.57 6.38 -8.65
CA TYR A 42 6.82 4.95 -8.68
C TYR A 42 6.64 4.31 -7.30
N PHE A 43 6.74 3.00 -7.26
CA PHE A 43 6.56 2.25 -6.03
C PHE A 43 7.80 1.44 -5.68
N ALA A 44 7.90 1.05 -4.42
CA ALA A 44 8.85 0.05 -3.97
C ALA A 44 8.16 -0.91 -2.99
N VAL A 45 8.68 -2.13 -2.93
CA VAL A 45 8.28 -3.11 -1.92
C VAL A 45 9.51 -3.49 -1.11
N ILE A 46 9.37 -3.47 0.22
CA ILE A 46 10.37 -3.95 1.15
C ILE A 46 9.86 -5.22 1.82
N HIS A 47 10.62 -6.30 1.72
CA HIS A 47 10.38 -7.50 2.50
C HIS A 47 11.09 -7.37 3.86
N VAL A 48 10.32 -7.29 4.95
CA VAL A 48 10.84 -6.99 6.29
C VAL A 48 11.80 -8.07 6.81
N HIS A 49 11.60 -9.34 6.42
CA HIS A 49 12.45 -10.43 6.89
C HIS A 49 13.77 -10.60 6.11
N SER A 50 13.73 -10.40 4.80
CA SER A 50 14.93 -10.52 3.95
C SER A 50 15.66 -9.20 3.76
N TYR A 51 15.03 -8.09 4.16
CA TYR A 51 15.50 -6.72 3.90
C TYR A 51 15.69 -6.40 2.42
N GLU A 52 15.05 -7.17 1.56
CA GLU A 52 15.09 -6.96 0.12
C GLU A 52 14.18 -5.81 -0.27
N VAL A 53 14.69 -4.90 -1.11
CA VAL A 53 13.95 -3.78 -1.65
C VAL A 53 13.82 -3.91 -3.15
N THR A 54 12.60 -3.97 -3.64
CA THR A 54 12.29 -4.04 -5.06
C THR A 54 11.64 -2.74 -5.51
N LYS A 55 12.30 -1.99 -6.41
CA LYS A 55 11.69 -0.85 -7.10
C LYS A 55 10.77 -1.36 -8.21
N ILE A 56 9.56 -0.82 -8.25
CA ILE A 56 8.53 -1.24 -9.17
C ILE A 56 8.21 -0.08 -10.11
N LYS A 57 8.48 -0.32 -11.39
CA LYS A 57 8.04 0.59 -12.45
C LYS A 57 6.88 -0.06 -13.18
N ILE A 58 5.68 0.47 -12.96
CA ILE A 58 4.50 -0.06 -13.63
C ILE A 58 4.57 0.30 -15.13
N PRO A 59 4.31 -0.65 -16.02
CA PRO A 59 4.49 -0.47 -17.48
C PRO A 59 3.48 0.50 -18.11
N ILE A 60 2.48 0.94 -17.35
CA ILE A 60 1.52 1.94 -17.77
C ILE A 60 1.96 3.30 -17.23
N LYS A 61 1.64 4.34 -17.95
CA LYS A 61 1.82 5.70 -17.47
C LYS A 61 0.88 5.92 -16.27
N ILE A 62 1.36 5.58 -15.07
CA ILE A 62 0.71 6.00 -13.85
C ILE A 62 0.94 7.49 -13.75
N ASP A 63 -0.15 8.22 -13.75
CA ASP A 63 -0.12 9.67 -13.62
C ASP A 63 0.24 10.05 -12.17
N TRP A 64 0.76 11.26 -11.99
CA TRP A 64 0.97 11.90 -10.69
C TRP A 64 -0.26 11.80 -9.76
N TRP A 65 -1.44 11.69 -10.35
CA TRP A 65 -2.73 11.60 -9.66
C TRP A 65 -3.14 10.15 -9.29
N SER A 66 -2.20 9.28 -9.10
CA SER A 66 -2.43 7.95 -8.56
C SER A 66 -1.89 7.83 -7.13
N THR A 67 -2.38 6.86 -6.36
CA THR A 67 -1.93 6.63 -4.98
C THR A 67 -1.95 5.15 -4.64
N LEU A 68 -1.03 4.74 -3.78
CA LEU A 68 -0.99 3.39 -3.23
C LEU A 68 -2.07 3.24 -2.17
N LEU A 69 -3.13 2.51 -2.48
CA LEU A 69 -4.21 2.19 -1.55
C LEU A 69 -3.83 1.08 -0.58
N GLY A 70 -3.08 0.08 -1.06
CA GLY A 70 -2.67 -1.07 -0.27
C GLY A 70 -1.64 -1.95 -0.97
N ILE A 71 -1.14 -2.91 -0.21
CA ILE A 71 -0.30 -4.00 -0.69
C ILE A 71 -0.81 -5.32 -0.10
N LYS A 72 -0.85 -6.38 -0.91
CA LYS A 72 -1.20 -7.72 -0.46
C LYS A 72 -0.43 -8.77 -1.26
N GLY A 73 0.48 -9.48 -0.59
CA GLY A 73 1.37 -10.41 -1.26
C GLY A 73 2.13 -9.77 -2.42
N ASN A 74 1.95 -10.29 -3.61
CA ASN A 74 2.55 -9.73 -4.82
C ASN A 74 1.73 -8.61 -5.48
N GLN A 75 0.63 -8.17 -4.86
CA GLN A 75 -0.28 -7.22 -5.46
C GLN A 75 -0.13 -5.83 -4.85
N LEU A 76 0.05 -4.83 -5.70
CA LEU A 76 -0.18 -3.43 -5.36
C LEU A 76 -1.61 -3.06 -5.73
N ILE A 77 -2.30 -2.40 -4.81
CA ILE A 77 -3.65 -1.88 -4.99
C ILE A 77 -3.50 -0.38 -5.16
N ILE A 78 -3.85 0.12 -6.33
CA ILE A 78 -3.57 1.50 -6.75
C ILE A 78 -4.89 2.18 -7.13
N GLY A 79 -5.07 3.39 -6.65
CA GLY A 79 -6.15 4.27 -7.08
C GLY A 79 -5.63 5.33 -8.02
N VAL A 80 -6.21 5.43 -9.22
CA VAL A 80 -5.91 6.50 -10.18
C VAL A 80 -7.08 7.48 -10.20
N TYR A 81 -6.82 8.73 -9.81
CA TYR A 81 -7.84 9.77 -9.80
C TYR A 81 -8.17 10.22 -11.20
N GLN A 82 -9.44 10.14 -11.57
CA GLN A 82 -9.91 10.56 -12.89
C GLN A 82 -10.00 12.07 -13.04
N ASN A 83 -10.16 12.78 -11.93
CA ASN A 83 -10.30 14.23 -11.90
C ASN A 83 -9.48 14.84 -10.76
N GLN A 84 -8.58 15.75 -11.13
CA GLN A 84 -7.68 16.44 -10.19
C GLN A 84 -8.40 17.35 -9.20
N ARG A 85 -9.56 17.89 -9.58
CA ARG A 85 -10.33 18.85 -8.76
C ARG A 85 -11.40 18.20 -7.91
N ASN A 86 -11.75 16.97 -8.22
CA ASN A 86 -12.77 16.23 -7.48
C ASN A 86 -12.23 14.82 -7.22
N PRO A 87 -11.83 14.50 -5.99
CA PRO A 87 -11.36 13.17 -5.62
C PRO A 87 -12.48 12.13 -5.58
N GLY A 88 -13.47 12.26 -6.47
CA GLY A 88 -14.60 11.36 -6.63
C GLY A 88 -14.18 9.93 -6.97
N PRO A 89 -14.88 9.27 -7.90
CA PRO A 89 -14.52 7.91 -8.27
C PRO A 89 -13.12 7.82 -8.87
N ILE A 90 -12.44 6.74 -8.58
CA ILE A 90 -11.11 6.42 -9.08
C ILE A 90 -11.19 5.32 -10.14
N THR A 91 -10.12 5.10 -10.89
CA THR A 91 -9.84 3.80 -11.48
C THR A 91 -9.07 2.98 -10.45
N LEU A 92 -9.69 1.91 -9.96
CA LEU A 92 -9.03 0.94 -9.09
C LEU A 92 -8.22 -0.01 -9.96
N MET A 93 -6.94 -0.17 -9.64
CA MET A 93 -6.04 -1.09 -10.35
C MET A 93 -5.41 -2.07 -9.36
N ARG A 94 -5.43 -3.36 -9.69
CA ARG A 94 -4.66 -4.39 -9.02
C ARG A 94 -3.52 -4.82 -9.93
N TYR A 95 -2.31 -4.70 -9.44
CA TYR A 95 -1.10 -4.95 -10.20
C TYR A 95 -0.22 -5.97 -9.50
N ASP A 96 0.05 -7.10 -10.15
CA ASP A 96 1.03 -8.07 -9.68
C ASP A 96 2.42 -7.62 -10.09
N TRP A 97 3.20 -7.17 -9.11
CA TRP A 97 4.52 -6.60 -9.35
C TRP A 97 5.61 -7.65 -9.63
N LYS A 98 5.38 -8.94 -9.28
CA LYS A 98 6.33 -10.01 -9.64
C LYS A 98 6.16 -10.46 -11.07
N SER A 99 4.93 -10.71 -11.49
CA SER A 99 4.62 -11.12 -12.86
C SER A 99 4.56 -9.95 -13.85
N ASN A 100 4.54 -8.71 -13.34
CA ASN A 100 4.42 -7.48 -14.11
C ASN A 100 3.12 -7.42 -14.94
N VAL A 101 2.01 -7.80 -14.31
CA VAL A 101 0.69 -7.91 -14.96
C VAL A 101 -0.35 -7.13 -14.19
N ILE A 102 -1.22 -6.42 -14.91
CA ILE A 102 -2.45 -5.88 -14.34
C ILE A 102 -3.44 -7.04 -14.20
N LEU A 103 -3.82 -7.33 -12.96
CA LEU A 103 -4.80 -8.37 -12.67
C LEU A 103 -6.22 -7.88 -12.89
N GLU A 104 -6.45 -6.61 -12.59
CA GLU A 104 -7.78 -6.02 -12.64
C GLU A 104 -7.72 -4.50 -12.77
N GLU A 105 -8.64 -3.93 -13.54
CA GLU A 105 -8.83 -2.49 -13.67
C GLU A 105 -10.33 -2.19 -13.67
N ILE A 106 -10.77 -1.37 -12.71
CA ILE A 106 -12.18 -1.00 -12.53
C ILE A 106 -12.30 0.51 -12.53
N THR A 107 -12.92 1.05 -13.56
CA THR A 107 -13.17 2.48 -13.68
C THR A 107 -14.41 2.91 -12.89
N ASN A 108 -14.50 4.20 -12.58
CA ASN A 108 -15.62 4.78 -11.82
C ASN A 108 -15.87 4.11 -10.47
N PHE A 109 -14.81 3.60 -9.83
CA PHE A 109 -14.88 2.92 -8.56
C PHE A 109 -14.82 3.91 -7.40
N GLN A 110 -15.74 3.80 -6.47
CA GLN A 110 -15.72 4.52 -5.21
C GLN A 110 -15.38 3.52 -4.09
N LEU A 111 -14.16 3.63 -3.56
CA LEU A 111 -13.69 2.78 -2.47
C LEU A 111 -14.46 3.09 -1.18
N HIS A 112 -14.97 2.06 -0.51
CA HIS A 112 -15.58 2.16 0.80
C HIS A 112 -14.70 1.53 1.88
N GLU A 113 -14.12 0.36 1.58
CA GLU A 113 -13.33 -0.40 2.53
C GLU A 113 -12.23 -1.17 1.81
N LEU A 114 -11.07 -1.23 2.44
CA LEU A 114 -9.93 -2.07 2.02
C LEU A 114 -9.39 -2.78 3.27
N THR A 115 -9.39 -4.10 3.22
CA THR A 115 -8.87 -4.97 4.28
C THR A 115 -7.78 -5.88 3.72
N ASP A 116 -7.23 -6.74 4.56
CA ASP A 116 -6.23 -7.74 4.13
C ASP A 116 -6.82 -8.84 3.24
N THR A 117 -8.15 -8.95 3.16
CA THR A 117 -8.82 -10.05 2.46
C THR A 117 -9.75 -9.60 1.34
N PHE A 118 -10.21 -8.36 1.36
CA PHE A 118 -11.12 -7.86 0.34
C PHE A 118 -11.02 -6.34 0.11
N ILE A 119 -11.53 -5.91 -1.04
CA ILE A 119 -11.81 -4.52 -1.39
C ILE A 119 -13.32 -4.40 -1.55
N LYS A 120 -13.95 -3.45 -0.86
CA LYS A 120 -15.38 -3.13 -1.04
C LYS A 120 -15.56 -1.73 -1.57
N GLY A 121 -16.50 -1.58 -2.46
CA GLY A 121 -16.86 -0.29 -3.02
C GLY A 121 -18.09 -0.35 -3.89
N LYS A 122 -18.27 0.69 -4.68
CA LYS A 122 -19.31 0.74 -5.68
C LYS A 122 -18.78 1.29 -7.00
N VAL A 123 -19.23 0.72 -8.09
CA VAL A 123 -18.99 1.22 -9.44
C VAL A 123 -20.13 2.13 -9.82
N LEU A 124 -19.83 3.37 -10.20
CA LEU A 124 -20.82 4.31 -10.68
C LEU A 124 -21.14 4.01 -12.15
N LYS A 125 -22.42 3.87 -12.45
CA LYS A 125 -22.97 3.64 -13.80
C LYS A 125 -23.87 4.82 -14.19
N GLU A 126 -24.27 4.90 -15.43
CA GLU A 126 -25.18 5.97 -15.91
C GLU A 126 -26.50 5.99 -15.15
N GLU A 127 -27.04 4.82 -14.83
CA GLU A 127 -28.33 4.66 -14.16
C GLU A 127 -28.23 4.27 -12.67
N GLY A 128 -27.13 4.68 -11.99
CA GLY A 128 -26.98 4.39 -10.57
C GLY A 128 -25.63 3.83 -10.19
N PHE A 129 -25.61 2.80 -9.34
CA PHE A 129 -24.36 2.16 -8.90
C PHE A 129 -24.55 0.67 -8.64
N GLU A 130 -23.45 -0.05 -8.73
CA GLU A 130 -23.36 -1.47 -8.39
C GLU A 130 -22.35 -1.66 -7.24
N PHE A 131 -22.74 -2.38 -6.20
CA PHE A 131 -21.83 -2.75 -5.14
C PHE A 131 -20.90 -3.89 -5.62
N LEU A 132 -19.63 -3.76 -5.26
CA LEU A 132 -18.60 -4.71 -5.62
C LEU A 132 -17.76 -5.09 -4.39
N GLU A 133 -17.52 -6.38 -4.24
CA GLU A 133 -16.57 -6.93 -3.30
C GLU A 133 -15.57 -7.79 -4.06
N ILE A 134 -14.27 -7.48 -3.91
CA ILE A 134 -13.17 -8.12 -4.62
C ILE A 134 -12.31 -8.82 -3.58
N SER A 135 -12.15 -10.14 -3.71
CA SER A 135 -11.24 -10.91 -2.86
C SER A 135 -9.77 -10.61 -3.20
N LEU A 136 -8.92 -10.43 -2.19
CA LEU A 136 -7.49 -10.17 -2.33
C LEU A 136 -6.62 -11.42 -2.13
N GLY A 137 -7.19 -12.55 -1.78
CA GLY A 137 -6.49 -13.82 -1.57
C GLY A 137 -6.94 -14.89 -2.54
N GLU A 138 -6.05 -15.85 -2.86
CA GLU A 138 -6.51 -17.18 -3.17
C GLU A 138 -7.23 -17.72 -1.94
N GLU A 139 -8.37 -18.38 -2.10
CA GLU A 139 -9.03 -19.13 -1.04
C GLU A 139 -8.12 -20.29 -0.57
N LYS A 140 -7.07 -19.95 0.16
CA LYS A 140 -6.49 -20.93 1.07
C LYS A 140 -7.48 -21.02 2.21
N ASN A 141 -8.08 -22.20 2.38
CA ASN A 141 -8.85 -22.56 3.55
C ASN A 141 -8.10 -22.08 4.82
N MET A 142 -8.41 -20.90 5.26
CA MET A 142 -7.90 -20.35 6.50
C MET A 142 -8.83 -20.83 7.61
N GLU A 143 -8.32 -21.73 8.43
CA GLU A 143 -8.84 -21.87 9.79
C GLU A 143 -8.84 -20.46 10.41
N GLU A 144 -9.99 -20.08 10.96
CA GLU A 144 -10.30 -18.78 11.51
C GLU A 144 -9.29 -18.34 12.57
N ILE A 145 -8.31 -17.53 12.20
CA ILE A 145 -7.53 -16.78 13.18
C ILE A 145 -8.14 -15.38 13.25
N SER A 146 -8.98 -15.17 14.22
CA SER A 146 -9.54 -13.85 14.54
C SER A 146 -8.41 -12.91 14.99
N LEU A 147 -7.93 -12.05 14.10
CA LEU A 147 -7.05 -10.95 14.45
C LEU A 147 -7.90 -9.72 14.81
N PRO A 148 -7.57 -9.01 15.91
CA PRO A 148 -8.30 -7.81 16.28
C PRO A 148 -8.13 -6.72 15.22
N THR A 149 -9.23 -6.16 14.78
CA THR A 149 -9.34 -5.00 13.92
C THR A 149 -8.66 -3.79 14.59
N ILE A 150 -7.41 -3.51 14.25
CA ILE A 150 -6.71 -2.35 14.76
C ILE A 150 -6.04 -1.61 13.59
N PHE A 151 -6.81 -0.88 12.81
CA PHE A 151 -6.29 0.30 12.12
C PHE A 151 -7.46 1.22 11.80
N SER A 152 -7.66 2.21 12.66
CA SER A 152 -8.53 3.32 12.33
C SER A 152 -7.79 4.20 11.33
N SER A 153 -8.52 4.74 10.36
CA SER A 153 -8.07 5.55 9.23
C SER A 153 -7.44 6.93 9.59
N LYS A 154 -6.84 7.07 10.77
CA LYS A 154 -6.31 8.36 11.27
C LYS A 154 -4.87 8.33 11.73
N SER A 155 -4.15 7.21 11.64
CA SER A 155 -2.73 7.21 11.95
C SER A 155 -1.92 7.70 10.75
N SER A 156 -0.87 8.49 11.00
CA SER A 156 0.09 8.82 9.97
C SER A 156 0.78 7.56 9.44
N ALA A 157 1.32 7.60 8.24
CA ALA A 157 2.07 6.47 7.68
C ALA A 157 3.20 6.03 8.63
N PHE A 158 3.84 7.00 9.30
CA PHE A 158 4.86 6.75 10.32
C PHE A 158 4.31 5.94 11.51
N ASP A 159 3.16 6.33 12.06
CA ASP A 159 2.55 5.62 13.20
C ASP A 159 2.21 4.20 12.83
N THR A 160 1.76 3.96 11.61
CA THR A 160 1.45 2.62 11.09
C THR A 160 2.71 1.76 11.01
N VAL A 161 3.81 2.28 10.46
CA VAL A 161 5.09 1.56 10.35
C VAL A 161 5.71 1.36 11.73
N ALA A 162 5.72 2.39 12.58
CA ALA A 162 6.24 2.30 13.93
C ALA A 162 5.47 1.26 14.78
N ALA A 163 4.15 1.22 14.66
CA ALA A 163 3.33 0.22 15.33
C ALA A 163 3.64 -1.20 14.84
N TYR A 164 3.81 -1.38 13.53
CA TYR A 164 4.19 -2.66 12.94
C TYR A 164 5.57 -3.12 13.42
N LEU A 165 6.57 -2.24 13.38
CA LEU A 165 7.94 -2.54 13.80
C LEU A 165 8.01 -2.89 15.29
N ARG A 166 7.32 -2.12 16.18
CA ARG A 166 7.23 -2.42 17.61
C ARG A 166 6.57 -3.78 17.87
N ARG A 167 5.53 -4.14 17.12
CA ARG A 167 4.85 -5.43 17.25
C ARG A 167 5.75 -6.62 16.88
N LYS A 168 6.73 -6.39 16.00
CA LYS A 168 7.74 -7.38 15.62
C LYS A 168 9.01 -7.31 16.48
N ASN A 169 8.99 -6.54 17.59
CA ASN A 169 10.16 -6.23 18.42
C ASN A 169 11.31 -5.55 17.64
N LEU A 170 10.96 -4.84 16.56
CA LEU A 170 11.88 -4.02 15.78
C LEU A 170 11.63 -2.57 16.18
N GLU A 171 12.58 -1.91 16.80
CA GLU A 171 12.45 -0.50 17.14
C GLU A 171 12.65 0.38 15.90
N PRO A 172 11.70 1.30 15.60
CA PRO A 172 11.91 2.27 14.54
C PRO A 172 13.06 3.20 14.92
N LYS A 173 14.02 3.39 14.03
CA LYS A 173 15.06 4.39 14.24
C LYS A 173 14.46 5.80 14.17
N GLU A 174 15.05 6.72 14.94
CA GLU A 174 14.74 8.15 14.86
C GLU A 174 14.94 8.75 13.46
N GLU A 175 15.84 8.18 12.65
CA GLU A 175 16.08 8.60 11.26
C GLU A 175 14.90 8.35 10.31
N VAL A 176 13.93 7.51 10.70
CA VAL A 176 12.66 7.36 9.98
C VAL A 176 11.69 8.50 10.31
N ALA A 177 11.95 9.28 11.35
CA ALA A 177 11.13 10.41 11.79
C ALA A 177 11.28 11.69 10.95
N TYR A 178 12.24 11.73 10.02
CA TYR A 178 12.42 12.86 9.09
C TYR A 178 11.59 12.73 7.81
N LEU A 179 10.53 11.97 7.85
CA LEU A 179 9.60 11.78 6.72
C LEU A 179 8.31 12.61 6.88
N GLU A 180 8.39 13.71 7.66
CA GLU A 180 7.38 14.76 7.68
C GLU A 180 7.55 15.74 6.51
#